data_4d144e89bb7dab3cebacce1167ff21cd
#
_entry.id   4d144e89bb7dab3cebacce1167ff21cd
#
_cell.length_a   1.000
_cell.length_b   1.000
_cell.length_c   1.000
_cell.angle_alpha   90.00
_cell.angle_beta   90.00
_cell.angle_gamma   90.00
#
_symmetry.space_group_name_H-M   'P 1'
#
loop_
_entity.id
_entity.type
_entity.pdbx_description
1 polymer ?
#
loop_
_entity_poly.entity_id
_entity_poly.type
_entity_poly.pdbx_seq_one_letter_code
_entity_poly.pdbx_strand_id
1 'polypeptide(L)'
;MEGRLQDDNVAEVALSAMVSMIMIILFSAIISGMALMIVEQAFMDSKSQSINQSETLNSVPYVLTFEVESIDAVDNTNDRLYLVFKFPYVSDAILDSSVKWVIMGDDGNTGGHPTFNKLDYSSGDFEFATTLSGNGFDENAVDEFEQGTYYHILLDMTSPNGNGDYDLREDYGGSLVIAVENGRTTELDFSLGSDVRPGHDLMS
;
A
#
# COMPACT_ATOMS: atom_id res chain seq x y z
N MET A 1 45.78 69.07 -30.44
CA MET A 1 45.61 68.29 -29.14
C MET A 1 44.23 67.69 -28.99
N GLU A 2 43.20 68.18 -29.66
CA GLU A 2 41.82 67.70 -29.58
C GLU A 2 41.58 66.26 -30.13
N GLY A 3 42.30 65.83 -31.17
CA GLY A 3 42.10 64.51 -31.76
C GLY A 3 42.46 63.34 -30.87
N ARG A 4 43.44 63.51 -29.96
CA ARG A 4 43.85 62.40 -29.02
C ARG A 4 42.84 62.15 -27.89
N LEU A 5 42.18 63.21 -27.42
CA LEU A 5 41.15 63.08 -26.37
C LEU A 5 39.86 62.42 -26.89
N GLN A 6 39.58 62.57 -28.17
CA GLN A 6 38.43 61.98 -28.82
C GLN A 6 38.62 60.47 -29.07
N ASP A 7 39.82 60.05 -29.44
CA ASP A 7 40.19 58.62 -29.62
C ASP A 7 40.20 57.86 -28.26
N ASP A 8 40.70 58.52 -27.20
CA ASP A 8 40.71 57.91 -25.87
C ASP A 8 39.26 57.67 -25.33
N ASN A 9 38.35 58.60 -25.57
CA ASN A 9 36.93 58.42 -25.16
C ASN A 9 36.22 57.31 -25.95
N VAL A 10 36.52 57.16 -27.24
CA VAL A 10 35.96 56.10 -28.07
C VAL A 10 36.47 54.72 -27.62
N ALA A 11 37.79 54.65 -27.29
CA ALA A 11 38.38 53.43 -26.77
C ALA A 11 37.81 53.03 -25.42
N GLU A 12 37.54 53.94 -24.50
CA GLU A 12 36.97 53.75 -23.22
C GLU A 12 35.49 53.22 -23.29
N VAL A 13 34.70 53.83 -24.21
CA VAL A 13 33.35 53.43 -24.51
C VAL A 13 33.32 52.01 -25.10
N ALA A 14 34.23 51.70 -26.02
CA ALA A 14 34.32 50.35 -26.61
C ALA A 14 34.72 49.31 -25.59
N LEU A 15 35.65 49.60 -24.69
CA LEU A 15 36.04 48.68 -23.60
C LEU A 15 34.88 48.42 -22.63
N SER A 16 34.17 49.47 -22.23
CA SER A 16 33.00 49.40 -21.38
C SER A 16 31.89 48.55 -22.02
N ALA A 17 31.63 48.68 -23.29
CA ALA A 17 30.69 47.91 -24.06
C ALA A 17 31.09 46.41 -24.10
N MET A 18 32.38 46.12 -24.32
CA MET A 18 32.89 44.73 -24.29
C MET A 18 32.73 44.08 -22.92
N VAL A 19 33.07 44.77 -21.85
CA VAL A 19 32.92 44.28 -20.48
C VAL A 19 31.46 44.03 -20.16
N SER A 20 30.56 44.93 -20.53
CA SER A 20 29.13 44.78 -20.35
C SER A 20 28.58 43.54 -21.11
N MET A 21 29.05 43.33 -22.34
CA MET A 21 28.65 42.18 -23.14
C MET A 21 29.10 40.84 -22.51
N ILE A 22 30.33 40.79 -22.01
CA ILE A 22 30.85 39.60 -21.30
C ILE A 22 30.04 39.34 -20.03
N MET A 23 29.73 40.39 -19.26
CA MET A 23 28.88 40.25 -18.05
C MET A 23 27.50 39.71 -18.40
N ILE A 24 26.85 40.20 -19.44
CA ILE A 24 25.53 39.70 -19.87
C ILE A 24 25.60 38.23 -20.28
N ILE A 25 26.64 37.84 -21.01
CA ILE A 25 26.83 36.43 -21.40
C ILE A 25 27.02 35.52 -20.16
N LEU A 26 27.85 35.95 -19.20
CA LEU A 26 28.10 35.21 -17.98
C LEU A 26 26.81 35.06 -17.12
N PHE A 27 26.06 36.15 -16.93
CA PHE A 27 24.80 36.10 -16.21
C PHE A 27 23.77 35.20 -16.92
N SER A 28 23.69 35.32 -18.24
CA SER A 28 22.79 34.48 -19.05
C SER A 28 23.16 32.99 -18.93
N ALA A 29 24.42 32.64 -18.92
CA ALA A 29 24.90 31.28 -18.75
C ALA A 29 24.56 30.73 -17.35
N ILE A 30 24.73 31.54 -16.30
CA ILE A 30 24.39 31.15 -14.91
C ILE A 30 22.86 30.92 -14.78
N ILE A 31 22.05 31.84 -15.28
CA ILE A 31 20.60 31.75 -15.25
C ILE A 31 20.11 30.50 -16.01
N SER A 32 20.68 30.25 -17.19
CA SER A 32 20.36 29.08 -18.00
C SER A 32 20.74 27.77 -17.31
N GLY A 33 21.90 27.73 -16.64
CA GLY A 33 22.33 26.59 -15.87
C GLY A 33 21.40 26.29 -14.67
N MET A 34 20.99 27.37 -13.95
CA MET A 34 20.01 27.20 -12.85
C MET A 34 18.65 26.76 -13.36
N ALA A 35 18.18 27.29 -14.48
CA ALA A 35 16.90 26.88 -15.07
C ALA A 35 16.91 25.40 -15.48
N LEU A 36 18.02 24.93 -16.07
CA LEU A 36 18.16 23.51 -16.43
C LEU A 36 18.13 22.63 -15.21
N MET A 37 18.83 23.00 -14.13
CA MET A 37 18.86 22.25 -12.89
C MET A 37 17.45 22.11 -12.25
N ILE A 38 16.66 23.19 -12.27
CA ILE A 38 15.26 23.17 -11.78
C ILE A 38 14.40 22.24 -12.64
N VAL A 39 14.56 22.27 -13.95
CA VAL A 39 13.82 21.37 -14.87
C VAL A 39 14.19 19.91 -14.65
N GLU A 40 15.48 19.61 -14.49
CA GLU A 40 15.94 18.25 -14.19
C GLU A 40 15.38 17.75 -12.86
N GLN A 41 15.39 18.58 -11.82
CA GLN A 41 14.84 18.21 -10.51
C GLN A 41 13.33 17.98 -10.58
N ALA A 42 12.59 18.87 -11.24
CA ALA A 42 11.15 18.71 -11.44
C ALA A 42 10.80 17.43 -12.24
N PHE A 43 11.63 17.09 -13.24
CA PHE A 43 11.46 15.86 -13.99
C PHE A 43 11.72 14.61 -13.14
N MET A 44 12.77 14.61 -12.31
CA MET A 44 13.07 13.53 -11.39
C MET A 44 11.96 13.34 -10.36
N ASP A 45 11.46 14.43 -9.77
CA ASP A 45 10.35 14.39 -8.82
C ASP A 45 9.06 13.85 -9.47
N SER A 46 8.75 14.31 -10.69
CA SER A 46 7.60 13.82 -11.45
C SER A 46 7.72 12.33 -11.80
N LYS A 47 8.92 11.89 -12.19
CA LYS A 47 9.18 10.47 -12.46
C LYS A 47 9.04 9.61 -11.22
N SER A 48 9.59 10.06 -10.09
CA SER A 48 9.47 9.36 -8.80
C SER A 48 8.01 9.26 -8.37
N GLN A 49 7.23 10.35 -8.47
CA GLN A 49 5.79 10.32 -8.16
C GLN A 49 5.02 9.39 -9.08
N SER A 50 5.35 9.34 -10.37
CA SER A 50 4.70 8.44 -11.33
C SER A 50 4.99 6.97 -11.04
N ILE A 51 6.22 6.64 -10.64
CA ILE A 51 6.61 5.28 -10.23
C ILE A 51 5.84 4.89 -8.97
N ASN A 52 5.88 5.73 -7.93
CA ASN A 52 5.18 5.46 -6.67
C ASN A 52 3.66 5.31 -6.86
N GLN A 53 3.05 6.12 -7.74
CA GLN A 53 1.63 5.97 -8.08
C GLN A 53 1.36 4.67 -8.84
N SER A 54 2.24 4.25 -9.73
CA SER A 54 2.11 2.99 -10.45
C SER A 54 2.21 1.79 -9.50
N GLU A 55 3.18 1.79 -8.61
CA GLU A 55 3.34 0.76 -7.57
C GLU A 55 2.11 0.69 -6.66
N THR A 56 1.62 1.84 -6.18
CA THR A 56 0.41 1.90 -5.35
C THR A 56 -0.84 1.38 -6.06
N LEU A 57 -0.95 1.63 -7.38
CA LEU A 57 -2.09 1.15 -8.17
C LEU A 57 -2.04 -0.36 -8.42
N ASN A 58 -0.84 -0.92 -8.49
CA ASN A 58 -0.61 -2.30 -8.87
C ASN A 58 -0.61 -3.28 -7.69
N SER A 59 -0.41 -2.79 -6.46
CA SER A 59 -0.35 -3.60 -5.24
C SER A 59 -1.72 -3.84 -4.60
N VAL A 60 -2.76 -4.14 -5.41
CA VAL A 60 -4.10 -4.47 -4.91
C VAL A 60 -4.25 -5.99 -4.86
N PRO A 61 -4.48 -6.58 -3.68
CA PRO A 61 -4.81 -7.99 -3.58
C PRO A 61 -6.20 -8.24 -4.18
N TYR A 62 -6.30 -9.23 -5.03
CA TYR A 62 -7.56 -9.72 -5.56
C TYR A 62 -7.95 -11.00 -4.84
N VAL A 63 -9.02 -10.94 -4.08
CA VAL A 63 -9.56 -12.09 -3.35
C VAL A 63 -10.42 -12.92 -4.29
N LEU A 64 -10.22 -14.23 -4.26
CA LEU A 64 -10.92 -15.20 -5.10
C LEU A 64 -11.91 -16.04 -4.29
N THR A 65 -11.52 -16.39 -3.08
CA THR A 65 -12.34 -17.21 -2.16
C THR A 65 -12.16 -16.64 -0.78
N PHE A 66 -13.26 -16.49 -0.05
CA PHE A 66 -13.28 -16.11 1.33
C PHE A 66 -14.38 -16.91 2.01
N GLU A 67 -13.99 -17.85 2.86
CA GLU A 67 -14.92 -18.81 3.45
C GLU A 67 -14.56 -19.12 4.90
N VAL A 68 -15.53 -19.67 5.62
CA VAL A 68 -15.34 -20.12 7.00
C VAL A 68 -14.60 -21.45 6.99
N GLU A 69 -13.41 -21.51 7.60
CA GLU A 69 -12.69 -22.79 7.82
C GLU A 69 -13.16 -23.49 9.09
N SER A 70 -13.21 -22.74 10.17
CA SER A 70 -13.71 -23.25 11.45
C SER A 70 -14.38 -22.15 12.26
N ILE A 71 -15.34 -22.50 13.07
CA ILE A 71 -16.04 -21.62 14.00
C ILE A 71 -16.27 -22.37 15.31
N ASP A 72 -15.98 -21.69 16.43
CA ASP A 72 -16.28 -22.21 17.77
C ASP A 72 -17.53 -21.48 18.32
N ALA A 73 -18.44 -22.22 18.90
CA ALA A 73 -19.67 -21.64 19.46
C ALA A 73 -19.48 -21.02 20.86
N VAL A 74 -18.28 -21.11 21.43
CA VAL A 74 -18.00 -20.70 22.80
C VAL A 74 -17.15 -19.43 22.87
N ASP A 75 -16.10 -19.40 22.06
CA ASP A 75 -15.14 -18.28 21.99
C ASP A 75 -14.40 -18.28 20.64
N ASN A 76 -13.53 -17.31 20.44
CA ASN A 76 -12.79 -17.15 19.18
C ASN A 76 -11.53 -18.01 19.05
N THR A 77 -11.27 -18.96 19.96
CA THR A 77 -9.97 -19.68 20.00
C THR A 77 -9.72 -20.61 18.82
N ASN A 78 -10.78 -21.05 18.14
CA ASN A 78 -10.69 -21.90 16.95
C ASN A 78 -11.34 -21.26 15.72
N ASP A 79 -11.63 -19.98 15.79
CA ASP A 79 -12.22 -19.26 14.69
C ASP A 79 -11.19 -18.97 13.62
N ARG A 80 -11.44 -19.48 12.42
CA ARG A 80 -10.56 -19.34 11.27
C ARG A 80 -11.34 -19.09 10.01
N LEU A 81 -10.82 -18.18 9.21
CA LEU A 81 -11.31 -17.89 7.88
C LEU A 81 -10.26 -18.30 6.85
N TYR A 82 -10.70 -18.92 5.79
CA TYR A 82 -9.87 -19.32 4.67
C TYR A 82 -9.95 -18.27 3.58
N LEU A 83 -8.79 -17.76 3.15
CA LEU A 83 -8.67 -16.73 2.14
C LEU A 83 -7.76 -17.20 1.01
N VAL A 84 -8.27 -17.16 -0.24
CA VAL A 84 -7.47 -17.33 -1.45
C VAL A 84 -7.36 -16.00 -2.16
N PHE A 85 -6.14 -15.59 -2.48
CA PHE A 85 -5.88 -14.31 -3.10
C PHE A 85 -4.74 -14.39 -4.13
N LYS A 86 -4.59 -13.33 -4.89
CA LYS A 86 -3.46 -13.09 -5.78
C LYS A 86 -3.22 -11.60 -5.98
N PHE A 87 -2.03 -11.25 -6.40
CA PHE A 87 -1.71 -9.92 -6.89
C PHE A 87 -1.65 -9.95 -8.42
N PRO A 88 -2.69 -9.46 -9.13
CA PRO A 88 -2.75 -9.56 -10.58
C PRO A 88 -1.72 -8.68 -11.29
N TYR A 89 -1.37 -7.56 -10.66
CA TYR A 89 -0.46 -6.56 -11.22
C TYR A 89 0.48 -6.06 -10.13
N VAL A 90 1.73 -6.50 -10.15
CA VAL A 90 2.81 -5.98 -9.32
C VAL A 90 4.04 -5.79 -10.19
N SER A 91 4.77 -4.70 -9.97
CA SER A 91 6.04 -4.44 -10.66
C SER A 91 7.18 -5.24 -10.05
N ASP A 92 7.18 -5.32 -8.73
CA ASP A 92 8.15 -6.07 -7.93
C ASP A 92 7.39 -6.96 -6.94
N ALA A 93 8.03 -8.04 -6.48
CA ALA A 93 7.44 -8.93 -5.49
C ALA A 93 7.12 -8.15 -4.19
N ILE A 94 5.98 -8.47 -3.58
CA ILE A 94 5.50 -7.85 -2.35
C ILE A 94 5.92 -8.73 -1.18
N LEU A 95 6.63 -8.17 -0.22
CA LEU A 95 6.99 -8.89 1.01
C LEU A 95 5.72 -9.26 1.80
N ASP A 96 5.66 -10.47 2.32
CA ASP A 96 4.59 -10.98 3.18
C ASP A 96 4.33 -10.07 4.39
N SER A 97 5.40 -9.65 5.05
CA SER A 97 5.38 -8.75 6.22
C SER A 97 4.84 -7.35 5.93
N SER A 98 4.81 -6.94 4.66
CA SER A 98 4.23 -5.67 4.21
C SER A 98 2.72 -5.73 3.98
N VAL A 99 2.10 -6.91 4.07
CA VAL A 99 0.66 -7.11 3.92
C VAL A 99 0.05 -7.42 5.28
N LYS A 100 -0.97 -6.65 5.65
CA LYS A 100 -1.67 -6.80 6.94
C LYS A 100 -3.15 -7.02 6.68
N TRP A 101 -3.78 -7.77 7.55
CA TRP A 101 -5.24 -7.92 7.55
C TRP A 101 -5.85 -7.48 8.88
N VAL A 102 -7.06 -6.98 8.82
CA VAL A 102 -7.89 -6.66 9.97
C VAL A 102 -9.30 -7.13 9.67
N ILE A 103 -9.89 -7.88 10.58
CA ILE A 103 -11.31 -8.20 10.59
C ILE A 103 -11.94 -7.40 11.71
N MET A 104 -13.05 -6.74 11.44
CA MET A 104 -13.78 -5.96 12.42
C MET A 104 -15.27 -6.11 12.19
N GLY A 105 -16.04 -6.09 13.26
CA GLY A 105 -17.49 -6.15 13.16
C GLY A 105 -18.15 -6.19 14.53
N ASP A 106 -19.47 -6.36 14.50
CA ASP A 106 -20.27 -6.62 15.70
C ASP A 106 -20.30 -8.14 15.90
N ASP A 107 -19.65 -8.61 16.95
CA ASP A 107 -19.63 -10.04 17.32
C ASP A 107 -20.88 -10.46 18.11
N GLY A 108 -21.85 -9.57 18.30
CA GLY A 108 -23.05 -9.81 19.09
C GLY A 108 -22.82 -9.89 20.60
N ASN A 109 -21.59 -9.72 21.06
CA ASN A 109 -21.25 -9.76 22.46
C ASN A 109 -21.58 -8.44 23.16
N THR A 110 -22.86 -8.20 23.41
CA THR A 110 -23.35 -6.93 23.97
C THR A 110 -23.00 -6.73 25.45
N GLY A 111 -22.24 -7.61 26.08
CA GLY A 111 -21.82 -7.50 27.49
C GLY A 111 -22.93 -7.17 28.46
N GLY A 112 -24.19 -7.48 28.12
CA GLY A 112 -25.37 -7.17 28.92
C GLY A 112 -25.81 -5.70 28.85
N HIS A 113 -25.25 -4.87 28.00
CA HIS A 113 -25.68 -3.48 27.77
C HIS A 113 -26.39 -3.34 26.40
N PRO A 114 -27.70 -3.09 26.37
CA PRO A 114 -28.47 -2.99 25.13
C PRO A 114 -28.22 -1.68 24.32
N THR A 115 -27.27 -0.88 24.69
CA THR A 115 -27.09 0.47 24.14
C THR A 115 -25.76 0.71 23.42
N PHE A 116 -24.84 -0.23 23.42
CA PHE A 116 -23.56 -0.08 22.71
C PHE A 116 -23.21 -1.41 22.04
N ASN A 117 -23.32 -1.45 20.73
CA ASN A 117 -22.64 -2.46 19.94
C ASN A 117 -21.15 -2.21 20.12
N LYS A 118 -20.44 -3.15 20.70
CA LYS A 118 -19.00 -3.12 20.80
C LYS A 118 -18.48 -3.60 19.45
N LEU A 119 -17.72 -2.78 18.79
CA LEU A 119 -16.97 -3.18 17.61
C LEU A 119 -15.72 -3.89 18.09
N ASP A 120 -15.66 -5.19 17.88
CA ASP A 120 -14.47 -5.97 18.14
C ASP A 120 -13.66 -6.19 16.86
N TYR A 121 -12.40 -6.50 16.99
CA TYR A 121 -11.53 -6.72 15.85
C TYR A 121 -10.47 -7.77 16.15
N SER A 122 -10.01 -8.43 15.08
CA SER A 122 -8.80 -9.24 15.07
C SER A 122 -7.92 -8.82 13.91
N SER A 123 -6.61 -8.90 14.07
CA SER A 123 -5.65 -8.47 13.05
C SER A 123 -4.44 -9.38 13.02
N GLY A 124 -3.79 -9.46 11.87
CA GLY A 124 -2.56 -10.21 11.68
C GLY A 124 -1.83 -9.77 10.42
N ASP A 125 -0.87 -10.58 10.03
CA ASP A 125 -0.09 -10.40 8.82
C ASP A 125 -0.23 -11.59 7.88
N PHE A 126 0.50 -11.57 6.77
CA PHE A 126 0.48 -12.62 5.76
C PHE A 126 1.73 -13.52 5.80
N GLU A 127 2.52 -13.48 6.90
CA GLU A 127 3.72 -14.30 7.07
C GLU A 127 3.45 -15.81 7.03
N PHE A 128 2.19 -16.22 7.25
CA PHE A 128 1.76 -17.63 7.17
C PHE A 128 1.16 -18.01 5.82
N ALA A 129 1.12 -17.10 4.86
CA ALA A 129 0.57 -17.40 3.56
C ALA A 129 1.44 -18.40 2.79
N THR A 130 0.80 -19.31 2.07
CA THR A 130 1.48 -20.31 1.26
C THR A 130 0.96 -20.30 -0.18
N THR A 131 1.68 -20.92 -1.10
CA THR A 131 1.10 -21.27 -2.40
C THR A 131 0.01 -22.33 -2.21
N LEU A 132 -0.83 -22.56 -3.22
CA LEU A 132 -1.90 -23.58 -3.16
C LEU A 132 -1.41 -25.02 -2.90
N SER A 133 -0.12 -25.27 -2.88
CA SER A 133 0.48 -26.56 -2.53
C SER A 133 0.78 -26.71 -1.03
N GLY A 134 0.75 -25.61 -0.27
CA GLY A 134 0.95 -25.59 1.18
C GLY A 134 -0.36 -25.73 1.96
N ASN A 135 -0.30 -25.48 3.26
CA ASN A 135 -1.45 -25.58 4.16
C ASN A 135 -2.11 -24.23 4.51
N GLY A 136 -1.56 -23.11 4.02
CA GLY A 136 -2.06 -21.76 4.31
C GLY A 136 -1.81 -21.29 5.74
N PHE A 137 -0.92 -21.94 6.49
CA PHE A 137 -0.71 -21.64 7.90
C PHE A 137 0.78 -21.49 8.28
N ASP A 138 1.60 -22.48 8.06
CA ASP A 138 3.03 -22.45 8.42
C ASP A 138 3.90 -23.35 7.55
N GLU A 139 3.29 -24.33 6.89
CA GLU A 139 4.01 -25.29 6.08
C GLU A 139 4.28 -24.73 4.68
N ASN A 140 5.52 -24.42 4.38
CA ASN A 140 5.98 -23.77 3.16
C ASN A 140 5.44 -22.34 2.95
N ALA A 141 5.41 -21.56 4.02
CA ALA A 141 5.13 -20.12 3.94
C ALA A 141 6.07 -19.44 2.95
N VAL A 142 5.58 -18.43 2.27
CA VAL A 142 6.33 -17.66 1.28
C VAL A 142 6.73 -16.32 1.86
N ASP A 143 7.94 -15.88 1.58
CA ASP A 143 8.47 -14.59 2.03
C ASP A 143 8.00 -13.43 1.11
N GLU A 144 7.59 -13.75 -0.14
CA GLU A 144 7.25 -12.76 -1.15
C GLU A 144 6.08 -13.25 -2.03
N PHE A 145 5.24 -12.30 -2.46
CA PHE A 145 4.12 -12.54 -3.38
C PHE A 145 4.47 -12.08 -4.77
N GLU A 146 4.47 -13.02 -5.72
CA GLU A 146 4.76 -12.79 -7.13
C GLU A 146 3.48 -12.49 -7.92
N GLN A 147 3.63 -11.75 -9.02
CA GLN A 147 2.53 -11.42 -9.91
C GLN A 147 1.80 -12.65 -10.44
N GLY A 148 0.48 -12.65 -10.31
CA GLY A 148 -0.41 -13.64 -10.90
C GLY A 148 -0.39 -15.02 -10.22
N THR A 149 0.48 -15.23 -9.25
CA THR A 149 0.54 -16.46 -8.45
C THR A 149 -0.61 -16.47 -7.44
N TYR A 150 -1.20 -17.66 -7.25
CA TYR A 150 -2.27 -17.86 -6.29
C TYR A 150 -1.69 -18.28 -4.95
N TYR A 151 -2.16 -17.63 -3.92
CA TYR A 151 -1.79 -17.88 -2.53
C TYR A 151 -3.03 -18.12 -1.70
N HIS A 152 -2.86 -18.80 -0.58
CA HIS A 152 -3.90 -18.92 0.41
C HIS A 152 -3.33 -18.73 1.83
N ILE A 153 -4.20 -18.35 2.75
CA ILE A 153 -3.88 -18.16 4.16
C ILE A 153 -5.09 -18.51 5.01
N LEU A 154 -4.83 -19.07 6.18
CA LEU A 154 -5.80 -19.21 7.25
C LEU A 154 -5.68 -18.01 8.18
N LEU A 155 -6.70 -17.16 8.18
CA LEU A 155 -6.81 -16.02 9.09
C LEU A 155 -7.33 -16.56 10.44
N ASP A 156 -6.43 -16.70 11.39
CA ASP A 156 -6.75 -17.14 12.74
C ASP A 156 -7.14 -15.91 13.58
N MET A 157 -8.28 -15.91 14.25
CA MET A 157 -8.73 -14.77 15.03
C MET A 157 -7.85 -14.51 16.24
N THR A 158 -7.05 -15.49 16.64
CA THR A 158 -6.14 -15.44 17.78
C THR A 158 -4.69 -15.71 17.38
N SER A 159 -3.85 -16.12 18.30
CA SER A 159 -2.47 -16.54 18.05
C SER A 159 -2.42 -17.91 17.33
N PRO A 160 -1.50 -18.18 16.39
CA PRO A 160 -0.29 -17.38 16.14
C PRO A 160 -0.39 -16.30 15.08
N ASN A 161 -1.30 -16.37 14.09
CA ASN A 161 -1.32 -15.42 12.97
C ASN A 161 -2.37 -14.32 13.07
N GLY A 162 -3.09 -14.28 14.18
CA GLY A 162 -4.04 -13.22 14.51
C GLY A 162 -3.90 -12.76 15.95
N ASN A 163 -4.43 -11.58 16.23
CA ASN A 163 -4.46 -10.98 17.57
C ASN A 163 -5.68 -10.08 17.69
N GLY A 164 -6.59 -10.43 18.57
CA GLY A 164 -7.79 -9.64 18.81
C GLY A 164 -8.87 -10.41 19.57
N ASP A 165 -10.00 -9.77 19.70
CA ASP A 165 -11.16 -10.24 20.45
C ASP A 165 -12.37 -10.54 19.54
N TYR A 166 -12.21 -10.46 18.20
CA TYR A 166 -13.33 -10.73 17.30
C TYR A 166 -13.71 -12.22 17.33
N ASP A 167 -14.98 -12.46 17.50
CA ASP A 167 -15.58 -13.79 17.66
C ASP A 167 -16.60 -13.98 16.51
N LEU A 168 -16.39 -15.00 15.69
CA LEU A 168 -17.29 -15.34 14.59
C LEU A 168 -18.58 -15.93 15.13
N ARG A 169 -19.70 -15.28 14.89
CA ARG A 169 -21.01 -15.74 15.35
C ARG A 169 -22.05 -15.78 14.26
N GLU A 170 -22.93 -16.77 14.36
CA GLU A 170 -24.11 -16.87 13.51
C GLU A 170 -24.96 -15.58 13.58
N ASP A 171 -25.54 -15.20 12.44
CA ASP A 171 -26.36 -14.00 12.24
C ASP A 171 -25.62 -12.65 12.38
N TYR A 172 -24.29 -12.65 12.55
CA TYR A 172 -23.47 -11.44 12.58
C TYR A 172 -22.56 -11.37 11.34
N GLY A 173 -21.95 -10.27 11.15
CA GLY A 173 -21.05 -10.03 10.03
C GLY A 173 -19.99 -9.00 10.37
N GLY A 174 -19.09 -8.81 9.44
CA GLY A 174 -17.99 -7.88 9.60
C GLY A 174 -17.40 -7.45 8.27
N SER A 175 -16.29 -6.79 8.37
CA SER A 175 -15.49 -6.30 7.25
C SER A 175 -14.07 -6.82 7.38
N LEU A 176 -13.58 -7.47 6.33
CA LEU A 176 -12.17 -7.83 6.18
C LEU A 176 -11.47 -6.70 5.42
N VAL A 177 -10.47 -6.12 6.03
CA VAL A 177 -9.62 -5.09 5.43
C VAL A 177 -8.23 -5.67 5.21
N ILE A 178 -7.75 -5.66 3.98
CA ILE A 178 -6.37 -6.05 3.63
C ILE A 178 -5.64 -4.79 3.20
N ALA A 179 -4.56 -4.46 3.89
CA ALA A 179 -3.73 -3.30 3.63
C ALA A 179 -2.34 -3.73 3.19
N VAL A 180 -1.84 -3.14 2.11
CA VAL A 180 -0.47 -3.33 1.63
C VAL A 180 0.33 -2.08 1.94
N GLU A 181 1.50 -2.24 2.53
CA GLU A 181 2.41 -1.12 2.82
C GLU A 181 2.78 -0.40 1.52
N ASN A 182 2.62 0.92 1.50
CA ASN A 182 2.75 1.76 0.31
C ASN A 182 1.82 1.38 -0.87
N GLY A 183 0.85 0.49 -0.63
CA GLY A 183 -0.13 0.02 -1.60
C GLY A 183 -1.53 0.52 -1.32
N ARG A 184 -2.52 -0.22 -1.82
CA ARG A 184 -3.94 0.05 -1.60
C ARG A 184 -4.52 -0.89 -0.54
N THR A 185 -5.60 -0.43 0.03
CA THR A 185 -6.44 -1.21 0.93
C THR A 185 -7.59 -1.83 0.14
N THR A 186 -7.86 -3.11 0.39
CA THR A 186 -9.04 -3.84 -0.09
C THR A 186 -9.95 -4.09 1.09
N GLU A 187 -11.23 -3.82 0.94
CA GLU A 187 -12.26 -4.05 1.95
C GLU A 187 -13.32 -5.00 1.39
N LEU A 188 -13.68 -5.98 2.17
CA LEU A 188 -14.68 -7.00 1.86
C LEU A 188 -15.64 -7.11 3.04
N ASP A 189 -16.89 -6.72 2.82
CA ASP A 189 -17.95 -6.95 3.80
C ASP A 189 -18.46 -8.38 3.69
N PHE A 190 -18.70 -9.00 4.83
CA PHE A 190 -19.25 -10.34 4.90
C PHE A 190 -20.35 -10.44 5.95
N SER A 191 -21.22 -11.43 5.79
CA SER A 191 -22.30 -11.72 6.73
C SER A 191 -22.37 -13.22 6.98
N LEU A 192 -22.36 -13.58 8.23
CA LEU A 192 -22.58 -14.95 8.67
C LEU A 192 -24.08 -15.16 8.82
N GLY A 193 -24.63 -16.14 8.12
CA GLY A 193 -26.04 -16.52 8.27
C GLY A 193 -26.30 -17.35 9.54
N SER A 194 -27.54 -17.78 9.73
CA SER A 194 -27.97 -18.61 10.88
C SER A 194 -27.55 -20.09 10.83
N ASP A 195 -26.82 -20.52 9.80
CA ASP A 195 -26.36 -21.90 9.61
C ASP A 195 -24.95 -21.89 9.03
N VAL A 196 -24.02 -21.32 9.78
CA VAL A 196 -22.62 -21.22 9.38
C VAL A 196 -21.93 -22.56 9.58
N ARG A 197 -21.25 -23.01 8.53
CA ARG A 197 -20.51 -24.28 8.53
C ARG A 197 -19.16 -24.09 7.86
N PRO A 198 -18.17 -24.94 8.17
CA PRO A 198 -16.95 -25.00 7.39
C PRO A 198 -17.23 -25.11 5.89
N GLY A 199 -16.56 -24.29 5.07
CA GLY A 199 -16.80 -24.15 3.65
C GLY A 199 -17.94 -23.18 3.26
N HIS A 200 -18.50 -22.42 4.19
CA HIS A 200 -19.48 -21.38 3.90
C HIS A 200 -18.81 -20.18 3.21
N ASP A 201 -19.24 -19.89 1.97
CA ASP A 201 -18.72 -18.78 1.18
C ASP A 201 -19.24 -17.45 1.72
N LEU A 202 -18.32 -16.54 2.03
CA LEU A 202 -18.57 -15.20 2.57
C LEU A 202 -18.60 -14.10 1.49
N MET A 203 -18.35 -14.47 0.23
CA MET A 203 -18.35 -13.50 -0.90
C MET A 203 -19.70 -13.48 -1.65
N SER A 204 -20.70 -14.23 -1.23
CA SER A 204 -21.99 -14.42 -1.93
C SER A 204 -23.06 -13.44 -1.48
#